data_9f1d74f94c83b686a835afdbc6ec2e23
#
_entry.id   9f1d74f94c83b686a835afdbc6ec2e23
#
_cell.length_a   1.000
_cell.length_b   1.000
_cell.length_c   1.000
_cell.angle_alpha   90.00
_cell.angle_beta   90.00
_cell.angle_gamma   90.00
#
_symmetry.space_group_name_H-M   'P 1'
#
loop_
_entity.id
_entity.type
_entity.pdbx_description
1 polymer ?
#
loop_
_entity_poly.entity_id
_entity_poly.type
_entity_poly.pdbx_seq_one_letter_code
_entity_poly.pdbx_strand_id
1 'polypeptide(L)'
;MRRIVSLTALLSLVLVLLTSVVLYIEPPGRVAYWSGWRLMGLSKEQWGAVHINTGVLFLVALGLHVWYNWTPLVSYLKDKARNFRLFTREFNWAAGITLAFVLGTLLGLPPFSTITDGNIWFQDRAARLYGEPPYGHAELSTLKTFASRVGLNLDESLARLRAAGVAVSGPEETLQAVAERQGVTPQALYRIMRPEPAPGPAGVLPETPPPGTGGRNLADICQEYGLNIKAAGQRLADAGIASRPDQSLKEIARAA
;
A
#
# COMPACT_ATOMS: atom_id res chain seq x y z
N MET A 1 -6.84 -15.61 -37.53
CA MET A 1 -7.14 -15.97 -36.13
C MET A 1 -5.88 -16.19 -35.30
N ARG A 2 -4.96 -17.13 -35.59
CA ARG A 2 -3.75 -17.42 -34.80
C ARG A 2 -2.89 -16.18 -34.51
N ARG A 3 -2.62 -15.33 -35.53
CA ARG A 3 -1.81 -14.11 -35.37
C ARG A 3 -2.45 -13.10 -34.43
N ILE A 4 -3.78 -12.92 -34.51
CA ILE A 4 -4.53 -12.02 -33.62
C ILE A 4 -4.42 -12.50 -32.17
N VAL A 5 -4.69 -13.79 -31.93
CA VAL A 5 -4.60 -14.39 -30.59
C VAL A 5 -3.20 -14.24 -29.99
N SER A 6 -2.14 -14.52 -30.79
CA SER A 6 -0.76 -14.38 -30.31
C SER A 6 -0.40 -12.93 -29.98
N LEU A 7 -0.82 -11.97 -30.83
CA LEU A 7 -0.58 -10.55 -30.57
C LEU A 7 -1.38 -10.03 -29.37
N THR A 8 -2.64 -10.45 -29.22
CA THR A 8 -3.45 -10.11 -28.06
C THR A 8 -2.82 -10.66 -26.78
N ALA A 9 -2.37 -11.92 -26.79
CA ALA A 9 -1.67 -12.50 -25.64
C ALA A 9 -0.38 -11.72 -25.30
N LEU A 10 0.41 -11.34 -26.30
CA LEU A 10 1.64 -10.55 -26.08
C LEU A 10 1.34 -9.17 -25.51
N LEU A 11 0.40 -8.42 -26.12
CA LEU A 11 0.07 -7.06 -25.67
C LEU A 11 -0.56 -7.07 -24.28
N SER A 12 -1.48 -8.00 -24.01
CA SER A 12 -2.08 -8.14 -22.68
C SER A 12 -1.05 -8.59 -21.63
N LEU A 13 -0.09 -9.46 -21.99
CA LEU A 13 1.03 -9.81 -21.11
C LEU A 13 1.86 -8.58 -20.72
N VAL A 14 2.22 -7.73 -21.71
CA VAL A 14 2.98 -6.50 -21.43
C VAL A 14 2.22 -5.60 -20.47
N LEU A 15 0.90 -5.44 -20.66
CA LEU A 15 0.08 -4.63 -19.75
C LEU A 15 0.00 -5.25 -18.35
N VAL A 16 -0.17 -6.56 -18.25
CA VAL A 16 -0.16 -7.27 -16.96
C VAL A 16 1.18 -7.10 -16.24
N LEU A 17 2.30 -7.19 -16.96
CA LEU A 17 3.62 -6.96 -16.37
C LEU A 17 3.78 -5.51 -15.86
N LEU A 18 3.38 -4.52 -16.66
CA LEU A 18 3.44 -3.12 -16.24
C LEU A 18 2.56 -2.85 -15.02
N THR A 19 1.32 -3.33 -15.04
CA THR A 19 0.41 -3.17 -13.90
C THR A 19 0.87 -3.95 -12.66
N SER A 20 1.51 -5.12 -12.82
CA SER A 20 2.11 -5.87 -11.72
C SER A 20 3.21 -5.05 -11.00
N VAL A 21 4.04 -4.32 -11.75
CA VAL A 21 5.03 -3.42 -11.15
C VAL A 21 4.36 -2.32 -10.34
N VAL A 22 3.28 -1.72 -10.87
CA VAL A 22 2.53 -0.69 -10.15
C VAL A 22 1.92 -1.25 -8.86
N LEU A 23 1.26 -2.42 -8.92
CA LEU A 23 0.67 -3.07 -7.75
C LEU A 23 1.73 -3.51 -6.72
N TYR A 24 2.95 -3.79 -7.17
CA TYR A 24 4.06 -4.13 -6.29
C TYR A 24 4.57 -2.94 -5.46
N ILE A 25 4.54 -1.72 -6.03
CA ILE A 25 5.06 -0.51 -5.38
C ILE A 25 3.97 0.37 -4.76
N GLU A 26 2.69 0.07 -4.98
CA GLU A 26 1.58 0.90 -4.51
C GLU A 26 1.50 0.94 -2.97
N PRO A 27 1.00 2.04 -2.39
CA PRO A 27 0.76 2.12 -0.95
C PRO A 27 -0.25 1.07 -0.46
N PRO A 28 -0.19 0.69 0.83
CA PRO A 28 -1.27 -0.06 1.46
C PRO A 28 -2.62 0.63 1.24
N GLY A 29 -3.70 -0.13 1.08
CA GLY A 29 -5.03 0.42 0.80
C GLY A 29 -5.42 1.55 1.74
N ARG A 30 -5.22 1.37 3.06
CA ARG A 30 -5.50 2.38 4.09
C ARG A 30 -4.77 3.72 3.83
N VAL A 31 -3.53 3.67 3.34
CA VAL A 31 -2.74 4.86 3.03
C VAL A 31 -3.20 5.48 1.71
N ALA A 32 -3.41 4.64 0.69
CA ALA A 32 -3.83 5.10 -0.64
C ALA A 32 -5.19 5.84 -0.61
N TYR A 33 -6.18 5.28 0.09
CA TYR A 33 -7.52 5.88 0.22
C TYR A 33 -7.50 7.16 1.07
N TRP A 34 -6.74 7.12 2.15
CA TRP A 34 -6.59 8.25 3.06
C TRP A 34 -5.96 9.46 2.40
N SER A 35 -4.87 9.23 1.66
CA SER A 35 -4.10 10.29 0.99
C SER A 35 -4.60 10.65 -0.41
N GLY A 36 -5.57 9.89 -0.97
CA GLY A 36 -6.01 10.05 -2.35
C GLY A 36 -4.91 9.73 -3.35
N TRP A 37 -4.09 8.71 -3.07
CA TRP A 37 -2.94 8.34 -3.90
C TRP A 37 -3.31 8.10 -5.36
N ARG A 38 -2.50 8.67 -6.25
CA ARG A 38 -2.61 8.48 -7.70
C ARG A 38 -1.21 8.30 -8.31
N LEU A 39 -1.12 7.43 -9.30
CA LEU A 39 0.05 7.27 -10.14
C LEU A 39 -0.36 7.47 -11.61
N MET A 40 0.31 8.37 -12.33
CA MET A 40 -0.07 8.74 -13.70
C MET A 40 -1.57 9.11 -13.86
N GLY A 41 -2.14 9.74 -12.82
CA GLY A 41 -3.55 10.16 -12.80
C GLY A 41 -4.55 9.08 -12.41
N LEU A 42 -4.16 7.81 -12.35
CA LEU A 42 -5.03 6.69 -11.96
C LEU A 42 -4.94 6.40 -10.46
N SER A 43 -6.10 6.10 -9.86
CA SER A 43 -6.17 5.66 -8.46
C SER A 43 -5.73 4.20 -8.28
N LYS A 44 -5.57 3.78 -7.03
CA LYS A 44 -5.27 2.38 -6.69
C LYS A 44 -6.31 1.41 -7.28
N GLU A 45 -7.60 1.73 -7.15
CA GLU A 45 -8.69 0.89 -7.68
C GLU A 45 -8.63 0.81 -9.22
N GLN A 46 -8.33 1.93 -9.88
CA GLN A 46 -8.24 1.97 -11.33
C GLN A 46 -7.06 1.10 -11.83
N TRP A 47 -5.90 1.16 -11.17
CA TRP A 47 -4.78 0.27 -11.47
C TRP A 47 -5.12 -1.20 -11.25
N GLY A 48 -5.78 -1.52 -10.11
CA GLY A 48 -6.28 -2.87 -9.81
C GLY A 48 -7.29 -3.35 -10.85
N ALA A 49 -8.25 -2.52 -11.23
CA ALA A 49 -9.25 -2.85 -12.24
C ALA A 49 -8.62 -3.10 -13.63
N VAL A 50 -7.67 -2.26 -14.05
CA VAL A 50 -6.92 -2.48 -15.31
C VAL A 50 -6.16 -3.80 -15.25
N HIS A 51 -5.46 -4.08 -14.13
CA HIS A 51 -4.72 -5.34 -13.96
C HIS A 51 -5.62 -6.56 -14.06
N ILE A 52 -6.74 -6.57 -13.35
CA ILE A 52 -7.69 -7.70 -13.35
C ILE A 52 -8.27 -7.92 -14.74
N ASN A 53 -8.78 -6.87 -15.39
CA ASN A 53 -9.43 -7.03 -16.70
C ASN A 53 -8.44 -7.41 -17.81
N THR A 54 -7.23 -6.82 -17.80
CA THR A 54 -6.18 -7.25 -18.76
C THR A 54 -5.63 -8.62 -18.42
N GLY A 55 -5.59 -9.02 -17.15
CA GLY A 55 -5.27 -10.37 -16.72
C GLY A 55 -6.25 -11.41 -17.24
N VAL A 56 -7.55 -11.14 -17.15
CA VAL A 56 -8.59 -12.01 -17.73
C VAL A 56 -8.43 -12.11 -19.25
N LEU A 57 -8.22 -10.97 -19.93
CA LEU A 57 -7.98 -10.97 -21.39
C LEU A 57 -6.74 -11.81 -21.73
N PHE A 58 -5.64 -11.67 -20.98
CA PHE A 58 -4.42 -12.45 -21.15
C PHE A 58 -4.69 -13.95 -20.98
N LEU A 59 -5.40 -14.36 -19.92
CA LEU A 59 -5.70 -15.78 -19.67
C LEU A 59 -6.51 -16.40 -20.80
N VAL A 60 -7.54 -15.68 -21.30
CA VAL A 60 -8.34 -16.14 -22.44
C VAL A 60 -7.48 -16.25 -23.71
N ALA A 61 -6.69 -15.22 -24.01
CA ALA A 61 -5.82 -15.22 -25.18
C ALA A 61 -4.73 -16.31 -25.08
N LEU A 62 -4.16 -16.52 -23.89
CA LEU A 62 -3.19 -17.58 -23.61
C LEU A 62 -3.81 -18.97 -23.81
N GLY A 63 -5.02 -19.21 -23.28
CA GLY A 63 -5.74 -20.46 -23.45
C GLY A 63 -5.98 -20.78 -24.94
N LEU A 64 -6.44 -19.79 -25.71
CA LEU A 64 -6.60 -19.92 -27.17
C LEU A 64 -5.25 -20.11 -27.87
N HIS A 65 -4.20 -19.40 -27.43
CA HIS A 65 -2.86 -19.56 -27.99
C HIS A 65 -2.33 -20.99 -27.78
N VAL A 66 -2.47 -21.54 -26.59
CA VAL A 66 -2.13 -22.94 -26.28
C VAL A 66 -2.96 -23.91 -27.12
N TRP A 67 -4.27 -23.67 -27.23
CA TRP A 67 -5.17 -24.49 -28.06
C TRP A 67 -4.71 -24.54 -29.52
N TYR A 68 -4.43 -23.39 -30.13
CA TYR A 68 -3.95 -23.32 -31.50
C TYR A 68 -2.54 -23.90 -31.73
N ASN A 69 -1.74 -23.98 -30.66
CA ASN A 69 -0.37 -24.50 -30.69
C ASN A 69 -0.23 -25.80 -29.85
N TRP A 70 -1.34 -26.56 -29.72
CA TRP A 70 -1.35 -27.79 -28.92
C TRP A 70 -0.33 -28.83 -29.40
N THR A 71 -0.24 -29.03 -30.73
CA THR A 71 0.70 -30.01 -31.32
C THR A 71 2.18 -29.71 -30.99
N PRO A 72 2.69 -28.48 -31.18
CA PRO A 72 4.04 -28.13 -30.69
C PRO A 72 4.23 -28.37 -29.20
N LEU A 73 3.27 -27.96 -28.37
CA LEU A 73 3.37 -28.13 -26.92
C LEU A 73 3.49 -29.60 -26.51
N VAL A 74 2.63 -30.45 -27.05
CA VAL A 74 2.67 -31.90 -26.78
C VAL A 74 3.97 -32.53 -27.32
N SER A 75 4.56 -31.97 -28.37
CA SER A 75 5.84 -32.47 -28.89
C SER A 75 6.98 -32.39 -27.87
N TYR A 76 6.96 -31.41 -26.94
CA TYR A 76 7.94 -31.30 -25.85
C TYR A 76 7.81 -32.42 -24.80
N LEU A 77 6.65 -33.11 -24.77
CA LEU A 77 6.39 -34.25 -23.90
C LEU A 77 6.60 -35.60 -24.62
N LYS A 78 7.31 -35.59 -25.76
CA LYS A 78 7.64 -36.80 -26.52
C LYS A 78 9.13 -37.04 -26.52
N ASP A 79 9.52 -38.31 -26.46
CA ASP A 79 10.91 -38.73 -26.62
C ASP A 79 11.35 -38.67 -28.11
N LYS A 80 12.62 -38.96 -28.37
CA LYS A 80 13.18 -39.01 -29.75
C LYS A 80 12.47 -40.01 -30.64
N ALA A 81 11.83 -41.04 -30.06
CA ALA A 81 11.04 -42.06 -30.77
C ALA A 81 9.56 -41.64 -30.95
N ARG A 82 9.20 -40.39 -30.59
CA ARG A 82 7.84 -39.82 -30.61
C ARG A 82 6.82 -40.51 -29.67
N ASN A 83 7.29 -41.31 -28.70
CA ASN A 83 6.45 -41.84 -27.64
C ASN A 83 6.17 -40.76 -26.59
N PHE A 84 4.94 -40.74 -26.07
CA PHE A 84 4.57 -39.82 -25.00
C PHE A 84 5.35 -40.19 -23.72
N ARG A 85 6.10 -39.21 -23.18
CA ARG A 85 6.89 -39.35 -21.96
C ARG A 85 6.80 -38.07 -21.14
N LEU A 86 5.98 -38.10 -20.09
CA LEU A 86 5.76 -36.93 -19.25
C LEU A 86 7.06 -36.43 -18.59
N PHE A 87 7.86 -37.34 -18.07
CA PHE A 87 9.12 -37.02 -17.37
C PHE A 87 10.31 -36.93 -18.34
N THR A 88 10.22 -35.99 -19.30
CA THR A 88 11.36 -35.63 -20.14
C THR A 88 12.36 -34.81 -19.33
N ARG A 89 13.60 -34.72 -19.79
CA ARG A 89 14.63 -33.90 -19.11
C ARG A 89 14.20 -32.44 -18.99
N GLU A 90 13.61 -31.89 -20.03
CA GLU A 90 13.12 -30.52 -20.10
C GLU A 90 11.96 -30.30 -19.12
N PHE A 91 10.99 -31.22 -19.07
CA PHE A 91 9.90 -31.16 -18.10
C PHE A 91 10.41 -31.22 -16.66
N ASN A 92 11.35 -32.12 -16.35
CA ASN A 92 11.89 -32.27 -15.01
C ASN A 92 12.63 -30.99 -14.54
N TRP A 93 13.39 -30.34 -15.45
CA TRP A 93 14.02 -29.05 -15.13
C TRP A 93 12.97 -27.95 -14.91
N ALA A 94 11.98 -27.82 -15.78
CA ALA A 94 10.92 -26.82 -15.64
C ALA A 94 10.12 -27.03 -14.34
N ALA A 95 9.73 -28.27 -14.06
CA ALA A 95 9.04 -28.63 -12.82
C ALA A 95 9.91 -28.37 -11.57
N GLY A 96 11.19 -28.74 -11.62
CA GLY A 96 12.14 -28.50 -10.52
C GLY A 96 12.32 -27.01 -10.22
N ILE A 97 12.49 -26.16 -11.24
CA ILE A 97 12.60 -24.71 -11.10
C ILE A 97 11.31 -24.15 -10.50
N THR A 98 10.15 -24.53 -11.06
CA THR A 98 8.84 -24.04 -10.56
C THR A 98 8.62 -24.44 -9.11
N LEU A 99 8.92 -25.71 -8.77
CA LEU A 99 8.78 -26.20 -7.41
C LEU A 99 9.75 -25.50 -6.45
N ALA A 100 10.98 -25.23 -6.87
CA ALA A 100 11.98 -24.49 -6.06
C ALA A 100 11.49 -23.06 -5.77
N PHE A 101 10.85 -22.37 -6.74
CA PHE A 101 10.23 -21.07 -6.53
C PHE A 101 9.10 -21.13 -5.50
N VAL A 102 8.19 -22.09 -5.64
CA VAL A 102 7.06 -22.25 -4.70
C VAL A 102 7.56 -22.57 -3.30
N LEU A 103 8.41 -23.58 -3.17
CA LEU A 103 8.93 -24.01 -1.86
C LEU A 103 9.83 -22.94 -1.23
N GLY A 104 10.70 -22.29 -2.01
CA GLY A 104 11.55 -21.22 -1.53
C GLY A 104 10.75 -20.03 -1.01
N THR A 105 9.64 -19.69 -1.68
CA THR A 105 8.71 -18.65 -1.23
C THR A 105 7.99 -19.07 0.07
N LEU A 106 7.46 -20.28 0.14
CA LEU A 106 6.74 -20.77 1.32
C LEU A 106 7.65 -20.89 2.55
N LEU A 107 8.91 -21.22 2.35
CA LEU A 107 9.92 -21.34 3.41
C LEU A 107 10.61 -20.01 3.73
N GLY A 108 10.26 -18.91 3.03
CA GLY A 108 10.87 -17.61 3.25
C GLY A 108 12.37 -17.55 2.97
N LEU A 109 12.87 -18.38 2.03
CA LEU A 109 14.29 -18.44 1.73
C LEU A 109 14.74 -17.35 0.77
N PRO A 110 15.93 -16.75 0.91
CA PRO A 110 16.52 -15.91 -0.12
C PRO A 110 16.77 -16.72 -1.42
N PRO A 111 16.59 -16.12 -2.61
CA PRO A 111 16.22 -14.72 -2.90
C PRO A 111 14.70 -14.42 -2.89
N PHE A 112 13.85 -15.41 -2.64
CA PHE A 112 12.39 -15.28 -2.74
C PHE A 112 11.83 -14.34 -1.67
N SER A 113 12.31 -14.43 -0.41
CA SER A 113 11.95 -13.50 0.66
C SER A 113 12.34 -12.05 0.33
N THR A 114 13.47 -11.84 -0.34
CA THR A 114 13.92 -10.49 -0.73
C THR A 114 12.89 -9.78 -1.63
N ILE A 115 12.17 -10.54 -2.48
CA ILE A 115 11.12 -9.96 -3.33
C ILE A 115 9.94 -9.50 -2.48
N THR A 116 9.50 -10.30 -1.51
CA THR A 116 8.39 -9.95 -0.62
C THR A 116 8.78 -8.83 0.35
N ASP A 117 10.00 -8.85 0.89
CA ASP A 117 10.53 -7.79 1.76
C ASP A 117 10.67 -6.47 1.01
N GLY A 118 11.04 -6.50 -0.27
CA GLY A 118 11.04 -5.33 -1.14
C GLY A 118 9.66 -4.68 -1.27
N ASN A 119 8.59 -5.47 -1.43
CA ASN A 119 7.21 -4.96 -1.44
C ASN A 119 6.86 -4.28 -0.11
N ILE A 120 7.19 -4.92 1.04
CA ILE A 120 6.95 -4.35 2.37
C ILE A 120 7.72 -3.03 2.54
N TRP A 121 8.97 -2.97 2.07
CA TRP A 121 9.78 -1.76 2.12
C TRP A 121 9.13 -0.60 1.34
N PHE A 122 8.60 -0.85 0.12
CA PHE A 122 7.87 0.17 -0.65
C PHE A 122 6.62 0.64 0.09
N GLN A 123 5.85 -0.29 0.66
CA GLN A 123 4.64 0.04 1.42
C GLN A 123 4.93 0.89 2.67
N ASP A 124 5.96 0.53 3.45
CA ASP A 124 6.37 1.28 4.63
C ASP A 124 6.91 2.68 4.26
N ARG A 125 7.67 2.77 3.15
CA ARG A 125 8.13 4.05 2.63
C ARG A 125 6.96 4.93 2.18
N ALA A 126 5.98 4.37 1.50
CA ALA A 126 4.78 5.08 1.09
C ALA A 126 3.95 5.56 2.30
N ALA A 127 3.81 4.73 3.34
CA ALA A 127 3.13 5.10 4.57
C ALA A 127 3.79 6.30 5.26
N ARG A 128 5.14 6.34 5.29
CA ARG A 128 5.89 7.49 5.79
C ARG A 128 5.70 8.75 4.94
N LEU A 129 5.70 8.60 3.61
CA LEU A 129 5.62 9.74 2.68
C LEU A 129 4.23 10.37 2.63
N TYR A 130 3.20 9.54 2.55
CA TYR A 130 1.81 9.98 2.37
C TYR A 130 1.05 10.14 3.69
N GLY A 131 1.55 9.59 4.78
CA GLY A 131 0.92 9.58 6.10
C GLY A 131 -0.11 8.47 6.28
N GLU A 132 -0.14 7.89 7.46
CA GLU A 132 -1.13 6.86 7.82
C GLU A 132 -2.43 7.51 8.33
N PRO A 133 -3.59 6.88 8.08
CA PRO A 133 -4.83 7.26 8.75
C PRO A 133 -4.74 6.96 10.25
N PRO A 134 -5.52 7.63 11.10
CA PRO A 134 -5.53 7.38 12.55
C PRO A 134 -5.94 5.95 12.92
N TYR A 135 -6.71 5.29 12.05
CA TYR A 135 -7.08 3.87 12.14
C TYR A 135 -7.46 3.32 10.76
N GLY A 136 -7.54 1.98 10.63
CA GLY A 136 -7.88 1.32 9.37
C GLY A 136 -9.26 1.74 8.86
N HIS A 137 -9.35 2.09 7.57
CA HIS A 137 -10.57 2.55 6.88
C HIS A 137 -11.25 3.75 7.57
N ALA A 138 -10.45 4.69 8.07
CA ALA A 138 -10.95 5.92 8.68
C ALA A 138 -11.77 6.76 7.71
N GLU A 139 -11.47 6.71 6.41
CA GLU A 139 -12.19 7.39 5.32
C GLU A 139 -13.65 6.94 5.18
N LEU A 140 -13.97 5.70 5.55
CA LEU A 140 -15.32 5.15 5.48
C LEU A 140 -16.18 5.50 6.71
N SER A 141 -15.56 6.07 7.75
CA SER A 141 -16.29 6.47 8.95
C SER A 141 -17.12 7.73 8.68
N THR A 142 -18.31 7.82 9.32
CA THR A 142 -19.08 9.06 9.34
C THR A 142 -18.32 10.13 10.11
N LEU A 143 -18.55 11.40 9.82
CA LEU A 143 -17.92 12.53 10.52
C LEU A 143 -18.09 12.42 12.04
N LYS A 144 -19.29 12.00 12.50
CA LYS A 144 -19.60 11.76 13.91
C LYS A 144 -18.72 10.64 14.50
N THR A 145 -18.70 9.48 13.86
CA THR A 145 -17.91 8.33 14.32
C THR A 145 -16.42 8.65 14.28
N PHE A 146 -15.98 9.32 13.23
CA PHE A 146 -14.59 9.72 13.08
C PHE A 146 -14.16 10.67 14.20
N ALA A 147 -14.91 11.78 14.41
CA ALA A 147 -14.62 12.75 15.45
C ALA A 147 -14.52 12.09 16.83
N SER A 148 -15.49 11.23 17.16
CA SER A 148 -15.49 10.47 18.42
C SER A 148 -14.24 9.58 18.57
N ARG A 149 -13.85 8.85 17.53
CA ARG A 149 -12.71 7.93 17.60
C ARG A 149 -11.35 8.63 17.71
N VAL A 150 -11.23 9.83 17.15
CA VAL A 150 -9.98 10.62 17.20
C VAL A 150 -9.99 11.68 18.31
N GLY A 151 -11.02 11.67 19.19
CA GLY A 151 -11.11 12.58 20.34
C GLY A 151 -11.38 14.04 19.95
N LEU A 152 -12.06 14.29 18.81
CA LEU A 152 -12.44 15.62 18.38
C LEU A 152 -13.88 15.95 18.79
N ASN A 153 -14.14 17.24 19.13
CA ASN A 153 -15.49 17.75 19.26
C ASN A 153 -16.16 17.83 17.89
N LEU A 154 -17.32 17.19 17.73
CA LEU A 154 -18.02 17.12 16.44
C LEU A 154 -18.48 18.48 15.97
N ASP A 155 -19.12 19.27 16.84
CA ASP A 155 -19.70 20.57 16.45
C ASP A 155 -18.61 21.56 16.03
N GLU A 156 -17.51 21.59 16.77
CA GLU A 156 -16.35 22.39 16.37
C GLU A 156 -15.70 21.92 15.07
N SER A 157 -15.61 20.60 14.86
CA SER A 157 -15.07 20.03 13.62
C SER A 157 -15.94 20.40 12.42
N LEU A 158 -17.27 20.31 12.56
CA LEU A 158 -18.22 20.72 11.53
C LEU A 158 -18.16 22.25 11.27
N ALA A 159 -18.01 23.05 12.32
CA ALA A 159 -17.84 24.50 12.18
C ALA A 159 -16.56 24.85 11.40
N ARG A 160 -15.43 24.19 11.68
CA ARG A 160 -14.15 24.37 10.95
C ARG A 160 -14.27 23.95 9.49
N LEU A 161 -14.91 22.82 9.20
CA LEU A 161 -15.15 22.39 7.81
C LEU A 161 -15.96 23.43 7.04
N ARG A 162 -17.05 23.96 7.63
CA ARG A 162 -17.89 25.01 7.01
C ARG A 162 -17.11 26.32 6.83
N ALA A 163 -16.32 26.72 7.83
CA ALA A 163 -15.48 27.91 7.74
C ALA A 163 -14.42 27.80 6.63
N ALA A 164 -13.92 26.59 6.36
CA ALA A 164 -13.02 26.30 5.24
C ALA A 164 -13.73 26.14 3.88
N GLY A 165 -15.04 26.39 3.80
CA GLY A 165 -15.81 26.27 2.56
C GLY A 165 -16.19 24.84 2.18
N VAL A 166 -16.02 23.88 3.08
CA VAL A 166 -16.39 22.48 2.85
C VAL A 166 -17.89 22.31 3.10
N ALA A 167 -18.65 21.99 2.06
CA ALA A 167 -20.07 21.70 2.19
C ALA A 167 -20.26 20.31 2.82
N VAL A 168 -20.90 20.25 4.00
CA VAL A 168 -21.23 19.04 4.74
C VAL A 168 -22.74 18.93 4.89
N SER A 169 -23.33 17.81 4.46
CA SER A 169 -24.78 17.58 4.52
C SER A 169 -25.24 17.22 5.94
N GLY A 170 -24.37 16.60 6.73
CA GLY A 170 -24.67 16.23 8.11
C GLY A 170 -23.59 15.35 8.76
N PRO A 171 -23.75 15.06 10.05
CA PRO A 171 -22.75 14.27 10.82
C PRO A 171 -22.65 12.80 10.40
N GLU A 172 -23.68 12.26 9.77
CA GLU A 172 -23.74 10.86 9.30
C GLU A 172 -23.08 10.66 7.93
N GLU A 173 -22.62 11.74 7.28
CA GLU A 173 -21.89 11.66 6.03
C GLU A 173 -20.47 11.13 6.26
N THR A 174 -19.97 10.24 5.36
CA THR A 174 -18.61 9.68 5.48
C THR A 174 -17.55 10.69 5.05
N LEU A 175 -16.34 10.60 5.64
CA LEU A 175 -15.23 11.45 5.21
C LEU A 175 -14.97 11.29 3.71
N GLN A 176 -15.03 10.04 3.20
CA GLN A 176 -14.82 9.76 1.78
C GLN A 176 -15.84 10.50 0.90
N ALA A 177 -17.13 10.42 1.22
CA ALA A 177 -18.19 11.09 0.45
C ALA A 177 -18.01 12.63 0.42
N VAL A 178 -17.64 13.22 1.56
CA VAL A 178 -17.32 14.65 1.62
C VAL A 178 -16.08 14.97 0.78
N ALA A 179 -15.03 14.16 0.90
CA ALA A 179 -13.77 14.35 0.18
C ALA A 179 -13.96 14.28 -1.34
N GLU A 180 -14.67 13.26 -1.82
CA GLU A 180 -14.97 13.06 -3.25
C GLU A 180 -15.79 14.24 -3.82
N ARG A 181 -16.83 14.66 -3.11
CA ARG A 181 -17.68 15.79 -3.52
C ARG A 181 -16.90 17.11 -3.60
N GLN A 182 -15.94 17.31 -2.71
CA GLN A 182 -15.13 18.53 -2.64
C GLN A 182 -13.84 18.47 -3.47
N GLY A 183 -13.51 17.32 -4.06
CA GLY A 183 -12.26 17.13 -4.79
C GLY A 183 -11.01 17.21 -3.90
N VAL A 184 -11.14 16.90 -2.61
CA VAL A 184 -10.04 16.89 -1.63
C VAL A 184 -9.79 15.46 -1.13
N THR A 185 -8.81 15.28 -0.25
CA THR A 185 -8.55 13.97 0.35
C THR A 185 -9.15 13.86 1.76
N PRO A 186 -9.50 12.65 2.25
CA PRO A 186 -9.89 12.45 3.64
C PRO A 186 -8.86 13.00 4.64
N GLN A 187 -7.59 12.88 4.32
CA GLN A 187 -6.48 13.45 5.09
C GLN A 187 -6.56 14.98 5.19
N ALA A 188 -6.90 15.66 4.09
CA ALA A 188 -7.06 17.11 4.08
C ALA A 188 -8.26 17.55 4.95
N LEU A 189 -9.39 16.83 4.87
CA LEU A 189 -10.53 17.09 5.75
C LEU A 189 -10.16 16.92 7.22
N TYR A 190 -9.42 15.87 7.56
CA TYR A 190 -8.97 15.66 8.94
C TYR A 190 -8.08 16.79 9.44
N ARG A 191 -7.18 17.33 8.60
CA ARG A 191 -6.36 18.50 8.96
C ARG A 191 -7.22 19.71 9.29
N ILE A 192 -8.29 19.94 8.54
CA ILE A 192 -9.23 21.06 8.79
C ILE A 192 -10.02 20.81 10.08
N MET A 193 -10.47 19.58 10.32
CA MET A 193 -11.25 19.22 11.52
C MET A 193 -10.46 19.39 12.82
N ARG A 194 -9.13 19.14 12.76
CA ARG A 194 -8.26 19.30 13.94
C ARG A 194 -8.17 20.77 14.36
N PRO A 195 -8.19 21.06 15.67
CA PRO A 195 -7.70 22.37 16.13
C PRO A 195 -6.27 22.55 15.64
N GLU A 196 -5.90 23.76 15.23
CA GLU A 196 -4.48 24.08 15.16
C GLU A 196 -3.85 23.70 16.51
N PRO A 197 -2.77 22.92 16.52
CA PRO A 197 -2.12 22.64 17.79
C PRO A 197 -1.80 23.96 18.43
N ALA A 198 -2.46 24.27 19.55
CA ALA A 198 -2.00 25.35 20.39
C ALA A 198 -0.51 25.07 20.62
N PRO A 199 0.38 26.08 20.47
CA PRO A 199 1.77 25.88 20.80
C PRO A 199 1.81 25.44 22.27
N GLY A 200 1.95 24.13 22.47
CA GLY A 200 2.15 23.56 23.78
C GLY A 200 3.42 24.19 24.37
N PRO A 201 3.57 24.29 25.68
CA PRO A 201 4.80 24.79 26.27
C PRO A 201 5.97 24.01 25.65
N ALA A 202 6.89 24.72 25.02
CA ALA A 202 8.02 24.12 24.32
C ALA A 202 8.73 23.14 25.27
N GLY A 203 8.95 21.92 24.82
CA GLY A 203 9.62 20.89 25.59
C GLY A 203 8.73 19.91 26.36
N VAL A 204 7.41 19.98 26.24
CA VAL A 204 6.48 19.06 26.93
C VAL A 204 5.71 18.22 25.90
N LEU A 205 5.82 16.90 26.03
CA LEU A 205 5.00 15.96 25.27
C LEU A 205 3.60 15.83 25.91
N PRO A 206 2.52 15.65 25.12
CA PRO A 206 1.20 15.39 25.65
C PRO A 206 1.17 14.04 26.36
N GLU A 207 0.46 13.94 27.49
CA GLU A 207 0.27 12.67 28.22
C GLU A 207 -0.34 11.58 27.34
N THR A 208 -1.25 11.96 26.45
CA THR A 208 -1.85 11.05 25.48
C THR A 208 -1.43 11.47 24.08
N PRO A 209 -0.58 10.66 23.40
CA PRO A 209 -0.15 10.98 22.04
C PRO A 209 -1.34 11.06 21.06
N PRO A 210 -1.36 12.05 20.16
CA PRO A 210 -2.40 12.11 19.11
C PRO A 210 -2.41 10.85 18.23
N PRO A 211 -3.57 10.45 17.71
CA PRO A 211 -3.66 9.33 16.77
C PRO A 211 -2.71 9.52 15.59
N GLY A 212 -2.03 8.44 15.19
CA GLY A 212 -1.04 8.47 14.11
C GLY A 212 0.39 8.85 14.53
N THR A 213 0.64 9.22 15.79
CA THR A 213 1.97 9.60 16.30
C THR A 213 3.00 8.48 16.10
N GLY A 214 2.59 7.21 16.21
CA GLY A 214 3.48 6.06 16.03
C GLY A 214 4.13 5.96 14.64
N GLY A 215 3.48 6.49 13.59
CA GLY A 215 4.02 6.51 12.21
C GLY A 215 4.96 7.70 11.94
N ARG A 216 5.10 8.64 12.87
CA ARG A 216 5.92 9.86 12.70
C ARG A 216 7.36 9.64 13.14
N ASN A 217 8.30 10.32 12.48
CA ASN A 217 9.70 10.26 12.81
C ASN A 217 10.00 10.97 14.15
N LEU A 218 11.02 10.50 14.83
CA LEU A 218 11.49 11.13 16.06
C LEU A 218 11.85 12.62 15.85
N ALA A 219 12.47 12.94 14.71
CA ALA A 219 12.83 14.31 14.35
C ALA A 219 11.61 15.22 14.22
N ASP A 220 10.55 14.77 13.52
CA ASP A 220 9.32 15.56 13.31
C ASP A 220 8.61 15.86 14.63
N ILE A 221 8.59 14.88 15.53
CA ILE A 221 8.00 15.04 16.86
C ILE A 221 8.82 16.00 17.71
N CYS A 222 10.13 15.87 17.71
CA CYS A 222 11.00 16.80 18.42
C CYS A 222 10.83 18.23 17.92
N GLN A 223 10.71 18.41 16.62
CA GLN A 223 10.49 19.73 16.01
C GLN A 223 9.12 20.31 16.41
N GLU A 224 8.05 19.53 16.34
CA GLU A 224 6.69 19.98 16.65
C GLU A 224 6.54 20.42 18.12
N TYR A 225 7.15 19.65 19.03
CA TYR A 225 7.06 19.94 20.46
C TYR A 225 8.24 20.76 21.01
N GLY A 226 9.11 21.29 20.13
CA GLY A 226 10.26 22.10 20.55
C GLY A 226 11.27 21.34 21.42
N LEU A 227 11.37 20.02 21.24
CA LEU A 227 12.31 19.16 21.97
C LEU A 227 13.69 19.14 21.31
N ASN A 228 14.73 19.08 22.10
CA ASN A 228 16.07 18.87 21.57
C ASN A 228 16.25 17.40 21.16
N ILE A 229 16.43 17.17 19.86
CA ILE A 229 16.54 15.81 19.27
C ILE A 229 17.70 15.00 19.84
N LYS A 230 18.84 15.67 20.16
CA LYS A 230 20.01 15.01 20.77
C LYS A 230 19.69 14.54 22.19
N ALA A 231 19.00 15.39 22.97
CA ALA A 231 18.58 15.06 24.32
C ALA A 231 17.50 13.94 24.32
N ALA A 232 16.58 13.94 23.35
CA ALA A 232 15.60 12.89 23.19
C ALA A 232 16.26 11.55 22.85
N GLY A 233 17.19 11.55 21.89
CA GLY A 233 17.98 10.36 21.53
C GLY A 233 18.80 9.81 22.70
N GLN A 234 19.43 10.71 23.49
CA GLN A 234 20.19 10.30 24.67
C GLN A 234 19.29 9.63 25.73
N ARG A 235 18.12 10.21 26.03
CA ARG A 235 17.15 9.60 26.96
C ARG A 235 16.68 8.22 26.54
N LEU A 236 16.48 8.01 25.22
CA LEU A 236 16.12 6.70 24.68
C LEU A 236 17.30 5.72 24.83
N ALA A 237 18.53 6.16 24.55
CA ALA A 237 19.74 5.36 24.74
C ALA A 237 19.98 4.98 26.21
N ASP A 238 19.76 5.94 27.14
CA ASP A 238 19.85 5.70 28.59
C ASP A 238 18.82 4.68 29.09
N ALA A 239 17.67 4.58 28.38
CA ALA A 239 16.65 3.57 28.60
C ALA A 239 16.93 2.24 27.85
N GLY A 240 18.09 2.10 27.19
CA GLY A 240 18.46 0.92 26.42
C GLY A 240 17.82 0.83 25.04
N ILE A 241 17.17 1.90 24.56
CA ILE A 241 16.44 1.92 23.30
C ILE A 241 17.28 2.62 22.22
N ALA A 242 17.77 1.85 21.24
CA ALA A 242 18.48 2.40 20.09
C ALA A 242 17.51 3.17 19.18
N SER A 243 17.83 4.43 18.85
CA SER A 243 16.98 5.25 18.00
C SER A 243 17.79 6.13 17.04
N ARG A 244 17.20 6.37 15.85
CA ARG A 244 17.71 7.34 14.88
C ARG A 244 16.67 8.42 14.61
N PRO A 245 17.10 9.64 14.26
CA PRO A 245 16.18 10.76 13.99
C PRO A 245 15.13 10.50 12.93
N ASP A 246 15.47 9.71 11.92
CA ASP A 246 14.65 9.35 10.77
C ASP A 246 13.72 8.14 11.00
N GLN A 247 13.88 7.46 12.13
CA GLN A 247 13.01 6.32 12.48
C GLN A 247 11.68 6.79 13.04
N SER A 248 10.60 6.08 12.66
CA SER A 248 9.29 6.27 13.27
C SER A 248 9.25 5.75 14.70
N LEU A 249 8.39 6.33 15.55
CA LEU A 249 8.22 5.83 16.93
C LEU A 249 7.81 4.36 16.97
N LYS A 250 7.04 3.89 15.98
CA LYS A 250 6.64 2.48 15.86
C LYS A 250 7.84 1.57 15.55
N GLU A 251 8.76 2.01 14.71
CA GLU A 251 10.01 1.27 14.43
C GLU A 251 10.90 1.21 15.67
N ILE A 252 11.03 2.32 16.39
CA ILE A 252 11.79 2.40 17.65
C ILE A 252 11.17 1.46 18.69
N ALA A 253 9.84 1.50 18.87
CA ALA A 253 9.13 0.65 19.82
C ALA A 253 9.16 -0.86 19.48
N ARG A 254 9.36 -1.22 18.20
CA ARG A 254 9.52 -2.63 17.79
C ARG A 254 10.93 -3.17 18.00
N ALA A 255 11.91 -2.27 18.06
CA ALA A 255 13.32 -2.61 18.23
C ALA A 255 13.74 -2.61 19.71
N ALA A 256 12.88 -2.08 20.60
CA ALA A 256 13.02 -2.07 22.06
C ALA A 256 12.47 -3.37 22.67
#